data_6f508184ef9fe2ed80921cf065a4f016
#
_entry.id   6f508184ef9fe2ed80921cf065a4f016
#
_cell.length_a   1.000
_cell.length_b   1.000
_cell.length_c   1.000
_cell.angle_alpha   90.00
_cell.angle_beta   90.00
_cell.angle_gamma   90.00
#
_symmetry.space_group_name_H-M   'P 1'
#
loop_
_entity.id
_entity.type
_entity.pdbx_description
1 polymer ?
#
loop_
_entity_poly.entity_id
_entity_poly.type
_entity_poly.pdbx_seq_one_letter_code
_entity_poly.pdbx_strand_id
1 'polypeptide(L)'
;DYKYETKLYKSTNNDLYLKLSGDPLLESSDLDKLIESANSKSIVPKTFYVDDSAFDKTEWGEGWQWDDSLNPLMPKFSSYNINKNLLKVEVTPTSQGASAKLTVKPFYPLTFMNLVTTDTTTPTSVSIDSDNTIAPNMLNIFGTVSKLTNVILPVPNARMNFILRLENSINSKKMEYYG
;
A
#
# COMPACT_ATOMS: atom_id res chain seq x y z
N ASP A 1 20.27 20.88 5.88
CA ASP A 1 19.19 20.22 5.12
C ASP A 1 18.91 18.85 5.73
N TYR A 2 17.68 18.57 6.13
CA TYR A 2 17.25 17.27 6.61
C TYR A 2 17.17 16.28 5.45
N LYS A 3 17.70 15.07 5.63
CA LYS A 3 17.62 13.98 4.65
C LYS A 3 16.98 12.75 5.30
N TYR A 4 16.01 12.20 4.61
CA TYR A 4 15.50 10.88 4.96
C TYR A 4 16.50 9.81 4.52
N GLU A 5 16.75 8.81 5.37
CA GLU A 5 17.69 7.74 5.05
C GLU A 5 17.09 6.40 5.43
N THR A 6 16.63 5.64 4.45
CA THR A 6 16.27 4.24 4.63
C THR A 6 17.51 3.39 4.45
N LYS A 7 17.89 2.62 5.48
CA LYS A 7 19.16 1.88 5.54
C LYS A 7 18.95 0.40 5.76
N LEU A 8 19.72 -0.42 5.05
CA LEU A 8 19.77 -1.86 5.24
C LEU A 8 21.09 -2.24 5.90
N TYR A 9 21.02 -2.87 7.07
CA TYR A 9 22.18 -3.33 7.84
C TYR A 9 22.19 -4.85 7.88
N LYS A 10 23.40 -5.41 7.90
CA LYS A 10 23.63 -6.83 8.14
C LYS A 10 24.25 -7.02 9.52
N SER A 11 23.69 -7.94 10.31
CA SER A 11 24.30 -8.37 11.59
C SER A 11 25.41 -9.39 11.36
N THR A 12 26.18 -9.66 12.43
CA THR A 12 27.17 -10.74 12.43
C THR A 12 26.56 -12.13 12.26
N ASN A 13 25.27 -12.28 12.60
CA ASN A 13 24.52 -13.55 12.51
C ASN A 13 23.82 -13.74 11.16
N ASN A 14 24.09 -12.88 10.17
CA ASN A 14 23.44 -12.86 8.87
C ASN A 14 21.95 -12.43 8.90
N ASP A 15 21.50 -11.73 9.94
CA ASP A 15 20.19 -11.09 9.89
C ASP A 15 20.28 -9.75 9.13
N LEU A 16 19.21 -9.37 8.48
CA LEU A 16 19.08 -8.06 7.86
C LEU A 16 18.12 -7.17 8.68
N TYR A 17 18.52 -5.92 8.86
CA TYR A 17 17.76 -4.89 9.56
C TYR A 17 17.49 -3.73 8.61
N LEU A 18 16.25 -3.53 8.23
CA LEU A 18 15.81 -2.40 7.43
C LEU A 18 15.33 -1.30 8.37
N LYS A 19 16.14 -0.25 8.52
CA LYS A 19 15.80 0.92 9.34
C LYS A 19 15.05 1.94 8.49
N LEU A 20 13.83 2.27 8.94
CA LEU A 20 12.97 3.23 8.30
C LEU A 20 13.16 4.63 8.87
N SER A 21 13.04 5.65 8.03
CA SER A 21 13.13 7.05 8.42
C SER A 21 11.81 7.82 8.22
N GLY A 22 10.73 7.13 7.79
CA GLY A 22 9.46 7.77 7.47
C GLY A 22 9.54 8.65 6.21
N ASP A 23 10.40 8.31 5.26
CA ASP A 23 10.53 9.04 4.00
C ASP A 23 9.20 9.04 3.23
N PRO A 24 8.58 10.23 3.04
CA PRO A 24 7.29 10.32 2.33
C PRO A 24 7.39 10.01 0.84
N LEU A 25 8.59 9.98 0.29
CA LEU A 25 8.86 9.74 -1.13
C LEU A 25 9.45 8.35 -1.40
N LEU A 26 9.58 7.49 -0.38
CA LEU A 26 10.08 6.13 -0.58
C LEU A 26 9.17 5.35 -1.53
N GLU A 27 9.77 4.75 -2.55
CA GLU A 27 9.07 3.94 -3.54
C GLU A 27 9.49 2.47 -3.49
N SER A 28 8.66 1.58 -4.04
CA SER A 28 9.00 0.16 -4.16
C SER A 28 10.31 -0.06 -4.93
N SER A 29 10.61 0.77 -5.90
CA SER A 29 11.88 0.74 -6.66
C SER A 29 13.11 0.98 -5.78
N ASP A 30 12.98 1.69 -4.66
CA ASP A 30 14.08 1.93 -3.73
C ASP A 30 14.32 0.71 -2.84
N LEU A 31 13.26 0.01 -2.43
CA LEU A 31 13.39 -1.31 -1.80
C LEU A 31 14.07 -2.30 -2.74
N ASP A 32 13.69 -2.33 -4.01
CA ASP A 32 14.30 -3.19 -5.02
C ASP A 32 15.81 -2.97 -5.11
N LYS A 33 16.28 -1.71 -5.11
CA LYS A 33 17.72 -1.38 -5.11
C LYS A 33 18.43 -1.86 -3.84
N LEU A 34 17.80 -1.70 -2.66
CA LEU A 34 18.37 -2.16 -1.40
C LEU A 34 18.50 -3.68 -1.36
N ILE A 35 17.46 -4.41 -1.76
CA ILE A 35 17.46 -5.88 -1.82
C ILE A 35 18.46 -6.37 -2.86
N GLU A 36 18.52 -5.77 -4.04
CA GLU A 36 19.48 -6.10 -5.08
C GLU A 36 20.93 -5.88 -4.62
N SER A 37 21.19 -4.78 -3.88
CA SER A 37 22.51 -4.52 -3.29
C SER A 37 22.91 -5.56 -2.25
N ALA A 38 21.98 -6.09 -1.46
CA ALA A 38 22.26 -7.18 -0.53
C ALA A 38 22.50 -8.50 -1.28
N ASN A 39 21.67 -8.77 -2.29
CA ASN A 39 21.77 -9.99 -3.10
C ASN A 39 23.08 -10.05 -3.89
N SER A 40 23.53 -8.93 -4.47
CA SER A 40 24.82 -8.85 -5.18
C SER A 40 26.03 -9.14 -4.28
N LYS A 41 25.90 -8.98 -2.97
CA LYS A 41 26.92 -9.34 -1.97
C LYS A 41 26.74 -10.78 -1.45
N SER A 42 25.91 -11.59 -2.09
CA SER A 42 25.60 -12.98 -1.70
C SER A 42 25.16 -13.10 -0.23
N ILE A 43 24.42 -12.12 0.26
CA ILE A 43 23.87 -12.15 1.61
C ILE A 43 22.60 -12.98 1.58
N VAL A 44 22.61 -14.11 2.31
CA VAL A 44 21.43 -14.95 2.55
C VAL A 44 21.01 -14.75 4.01
N PRO A 45 20.01 -13.91 4.28
CA PRO A 45 19.62 -13.61 5.64
C PRO A 45 18.87 -14.77 6.29
N LYS A 46 19.06 -14.94 7.60
CA LYS A 46 18.23 -15.84 8.40
C LYS A 46 16.90 -15.20 8.71
N THR A 47 16.91 -13.92 9.07
CA THR A 47 15.72 -13.16 9.46
C THR A 47 15.82 -11.75 8.90
N PHE A 48 14.66 -11.23 8.49
CA PHE A 48 14.48 -9.84 8.10
C PHE A 48 13.76 -9.09 9.22
N TYR A 49 14.40 -8.06 9.76
CA TYR A 49 13.81 -7.16 10.75
C TYR A 49 13.52 -5.80 10.12
N VAL A 50 12.41 -5.20 10.49
CA VAL A 50 12.09 -3.82 10.12
C VAL A 50 12.10 -2.98 11.39
N ASP A 51 12.98 -1.98 11.45
CA ASP A 51 13.13 -1.05 12.56
C ASP A 51 12.34 0.23 12.23
N ASP A 52 11.25 0.43 12.95
CA ASP A 52 10.34 1.58 12.86
C ASP A 52 10.48 2.55 14.04
N SER A 53 11.55 2.40 14.84
CA SER A 53 11.75 3.15 16.09
C SER A 53 11.97 4.65 15.92
N ALA A 54 12.13 5.13 14.67
CA ALA A 54 12.34 6.55 14.38
C ALA A 54 11.07 7.40 14.53
N PHE A 55 9.90 6.78 14.61
CA PHE A 55 8.61 7.46 14.72
C PHE A 55 7.83 6.96 15.93
N ASP A 56 7.00 7.83 16.47
CA ASP A 56 5.97 7.43 17.42
C ASP A 56 4.83 6.67 16.70
N LYS A 57 3.79 6.32 17.44
CA LYS A 57 2.65 5.56 16.89
C LYS A 57 1.46 6.46 16.51
N THR A 58 1.69 7.75 16.39
CA THR A 58 0.65 8.69 16.00
C THR A 58 0.39 8.56 14.50
N GLU A 59 -0.78 8.03 14.16
CA GLU A 59 -1.18 7.81 12.75
C GLU A 59 -2.02 8.96 12.18
N TRP A 60 -2.64 9.76 13.06
CA TRP A 60 -3.60 10.81 12.70
C TRP A 60 -3.08 12.18 13.05
N GLY A 61 -3.28 13.12 12.15
CA GLY A 61 -3.05 14.55 12.43
C GLY A 61 -4.09 15.10 13.37
N GLU A 62 -3.70 16.09 14.16
CA GLU A 62 -4.64 16.80 15.02
C GLU A 62 -5.76 17.45 14.17
N GLY A 63 -7.02 17.25 14.59
CA GLY A 63 -8.19 17.78 13.90
C GLY A 63 -8.70 16.95 12.73
N TRP A 64 -8.04 15.84 12.37
CA TRP A 64 -8.58 14.91 11.35
C TRP A 64 -9.82 14.20 11.89
N GLN A 65 -10.80 14.01 11.01
CA GLN A 65 -12.05 13.33 11.33
C GLN A 65 -12.05 11.90 10.79
N TRP A 66 -12.94 11.07 11.30
CA TRP A 66 -13.01 9.66 10.90
C TRP A 66 -13.32 9.47 9.40
N ASP A 67 -14.07 10.37 8.79
CA ASP A 67 -14.41 10.37 7.36
C ASP A 67 -13.24 10.79 6.45
N ASP A 68 -12.17 11.39 7.02
CA ASP A 68 -10.92 11.64 6.31
C ASP A 68 -10.12 10.35 6.02
N SER A 69 -10.52 9.24 6.60
CA SER A 69 -9.81 7.96 6.46
C SER A 69 -9.68 7.44 5.02
N LEU A 70 -10.57 7.85 4.13
CA LEU A 70 -10.52 7.53 2.69
C LEU A 70 -10.03 8.68 1.82
N ASN A 71 -9.67 9.81 2.41
CA ASN A 71 -9.16 10.96 1.67
C ASN A 71 -7.69 10.72 1.23
N PRO A 72 -7.39 10.64 -0.07
CA PRO A 72 -6.05 10.37 -0.57
C PRO A 72 -5.04 11.49 -0.28
N LEU A 73 -5.50 12.67 0.15
CA LEU A 73 -4.66 13.80 0.57
C LEU A 73 -4.28 13.72 2.05
N MET A 74 -4.88 12.79 2.79
CA MET A 74 -4.68 12.62 4.23
C MET A 74 -4.29 11.17 4.58
N PRO A 75 -3.24 10.60 3.94
CA PRO A 75 -2.77 9.28 4.29
C PRO A 75 -2.22 9.28 5.70
N LYS A 76 -2.50 8.25 6.47
CA LYS A 76 -2.01 8.10 7.84
C LYS A 76 -0.50 8.27 7.94
N PHE A 77 -0.03 8.93 9.00
CA PHE A 77 1.40 9.05 9.30
C PHE A 77 1.96 7.68 9.68
N SER A 78 3.14 7.37 9.18
CA SER A 78 3.80 6.11 9.52
C SER A 78 5.28 6.15 9.12
N SER A 79 6.13 5.48 9.90
CA SER A 79 7.48 5.12 9.44
C SER A 79 7.45 4.17 8.24
N TYR A 80 6.39 3.39 8.11
CA TYR A 80 6.15 2.45 6.99
C TYR A 80 5.59 3.13 5.74
N ASN A 81 6.06 4.33 5.44
CA ASN A 81 5.60 5.02 4.24
C ASN A 81 6.26 4.42 3.00
N ILE A 82 5.43 4.04 2.02
CA ILE A 82 5.88 3.55 0.70
C ILE A 82 4.83 3.85 -0.35
N ASN A 83 5.26 4.29 -1.54
CA ASN A 83 4.36 4.68 -2.63
C ASN A 83 3.27 5.64 -2.14
N LYS A 84 3.66 6.62 -1.28
CA LYS A 84 2.78 7.61 -0.64
C LYS A 84 1.67 7.00 0.23
N ASN A 85 1.77 5.73 0.59
CA ASN A 85 0.71 4.97 1.26
C ASN A 85 -0.66 5.06 0.56
N LEU A 86 -0.65 5.02 -0.78
CA LEU A 86 -1.85 5.08 -1.61
C LEU A 86 -2.05 3.78 -2.39
N LEU A 87 -3.32 3.43 -2.58
CA LEU A 87 -3.78 2.36 -3.46
C LEU A 87 -4.60 2.96 -4.60
N LYS A 88 -4.54 2.31 -5.74
CA LYS A 88 -5.39 2.60 -6.89
C LYS A 88 -6.34 1.43 -7.10
N VAL A 89 -7.64 1.70 -7.08
CA VAL A 89 -8.68 0.75 -7.48
C VAL A 89 -9.06 1.07 -8.92
N GLU A 90 -8.68 0.18 -9.84
CA GLU A 90 -9.12 0.24 -11.23
C GLU A 90 -10.53 -0.35 -11.33
N VAL A 91 -11.47 0.44 -11.80
CA VAL A 91 -12.86 0.07 -12.04
C VAL A 91 -13.03 -0.07 -13.55
N THR A 92 -13.15 -1.31 -14.01
CA THR A 92 -13.24 -1.64 -15.43
C THR A 92 -14.67 -2.02 -15.78
N PRO A 93 -15.29 -1.36 -16.78
CA PRO A 93 -16.61 -1.76 -17.25
C PRO A 93 -16.57 -3.18 -17.83
N THR A 94 -17.70 -3.87 -17.72
CA THR A 94 -17.96 -5.20 -18.28
C THR A 94 -19.11 -5.13 -19.28
N SER A 95 -20.06 -6.05 -19.24
CA SER A 95 -21.26 -6.00 -20.06
C SER A 95 -22.27 -5.00 -19.49
N GLN A 96 -23.04 -4.33 -20.36
CA GLN A 96 -24.10 -3.39 -19.98
C GLN A 96 -25.02 -3.98 -18.92
N GLY A 97 -25.25 -3.26 -17.84
CA GLY A 97 -26.07 -3.67 -16.69
C GLY A 97 -25.38 -4.65 -15.71
N ALA A 98 -24.20 -5.19 -16.04
CA ALA A 98 -23.46 -6.08 -15.15
C ALA A 98 -22.52 -5.32 -14.20
N SER A 99 -22.11 -5.99 -13.12
CA SER A 99 -21.15 -5.43 -12.17
C SER A 99 -19.79 -5.16 -12.82
N ALA A 100 -19.18 -4.02 -12.51
CA ALA A 100 -17.84 -3.69 -12.96
C ALA A 100 -16.79 -4.64 -12.33
N LYS A 101 -15.65 -4.78 -13.02
CA LYS A 101 -14.50 -5.50 -12.48
C LYS A 101 -13.62 -4.53 -11.67
N LEU A 102 -13.26 -4.93 -10.46
CA LEU A 102 -12.36 -4.17 -9.59
C LEU A 102 -10.97 -4.82 -9.56
N THR A 103 -9.92 -3.99 -9.61
CA THR A 103 -8.53 -4.45 -9.46
C THR A 103 -7.75 -3.46 -8.62
N VAL A 104 -7.19 -3.93 -7.51
CA VAL A 104 -6.37 -3.09 -6.60
C VAL A 104 -4.92 -3.13 -7.04
N LYS A 105 -4.31 -1.96 -7.18
CA LYS A 105 -2.90 -1.79 -7.57
C LYS A 105 -2.19 -0.77 -6.69
N PRO A 106 -1.00 -1.09 -6.18
CA PRO A 106 -0.41 -2.43 -6.18
C PRO A 106 -1.30 -3.39 -5.37
N PHE A 107 -1.11 -4.70 -5.50
CA PHE A 107 -1.93 -5.68 -4.77
C PHE A 107 -1.96 -5.37 -3.27
N TYR A 108 -3.18 -5.33 -2.73
CA TYR A 108 -3.45 -5.21 -1.30
C TYR A 108 -4.78 -5.94 -1.02
N PRO A 109 -4.88 -6.72 0.07
CA PRO A 109 -6.07 -7.53 0.35
C PRO A 109 -7.22 -6.68 0.92
N LEU A 110 -7.90 -5.95 0.03
CA LEU A 110 -9.15 -5.26 0.33
C LEU A 110 -10.34 -6.13 -0.05
N THR A 111 -11.37 -6.07 0.76
CA THR A 111 -12.68 -6.65 0.46
C THR A 111 -13.62 -5.52 0.04
N PHE A 112 -14.32 -5.71 -1.07
CA PHE A 112 -15.30 -4.76 -1.55
C PHE A 112 -16.71 -5.35 -1.55
N MET A 113 -17.68 -4.58 -1.06
CA MET A 113 -19.06 -4.70 -1.51
C MET A 113 -19.16 -3.92 -2.82
N ASN A 114 -19.13 -4.63 -3.94
CA ASN A 114 -19.12 -4.04 -5.27
C ASN A 114 -20.55 -3.82 -5.78
N LEU A 115 -20.98 -2.58 -5.73
CA LEU A 115 -22.28 -2.09 -6.21
C LEU A 115 -22.12 -1.20 -7.45
N VAL A 116 -20.98 -1.29 -8.16
CA VAL A 116 -20.75 -0.52 -9.39
C VAL A 116 -21.33 -1.27 -10.57
N THR A 117 -22.22 -0.61 -11.31
CA THR A 117 -22.85 -1.14 -12.53
C THR A 117 -22.17 -0.56 -13.78
N THR A 118 -21.94 -1.39 -14.76
CA THR A 118 -21.52 -0.95 -16.09
C THR A 118 -22.69 -0.32 -16.82
N ASP A 119 -22.55 0.96 -17.18
CA ASP A 119 -23.54 1.65 -18.01
C ASP A 119 -22.83 2.59 -18.99
N THR A 120 -22.83 2.18 -20.25
CA THR A 120 -22.17 2.93 -21.35
C THR A 120 -22.92 4.16 -21.78
N THR A 121 -24.16 4.36 -21.32
CA THR A 121 -25.02 5.49 -21.69
C THR A 121 -24.95 6.64 -20.69
N THR A 122 -24.46 6.42 -19.49
CA THR A 122 -24.33 7.43 -18.44
C THR A 122 -22.87 7.85 -18.22
N PRO A 123 -22.61 9.06 -17.74
CA PRO A 123 -21.29 9.45 -17.30
C PRO A 123 -20.79 8.56 -16.15
N THR A 124 -19.49 8.24 -16.17
CA THR A 124 -18.88 7.53 -15.05
C THR A 124 -18.97 8.34 -13.75
N SER A 125 -19.55 7.71 -12.72
CA SER A 125 -19.62 8.25 -11.36
C SER A 125 -19.41 7.11 -10.38
N VAL A 126 -18.23 7.03 -9.76
CA VAL A 126 -17.87 5.98 -8.81
C VAL A 126 -17.45 6.61 -7.50
N SER A 127 -18.02 6.12 -6.41
CA SER A 127 -17.72 6.54 -5.04
C SER A 127 -17.33 5.34 -4.18
N ILE A 128 -16.49 5.59 -3.18
CA ILE A 128 -16.12 4.61 -2.15
C ILE A 128 -16.53 5.15 -0.79
N ASP A 129 -17.02 4.28 0.06
CA ASP A 129 -17.34 4.54 1.44
C ASP A 129 -16.88 3.38 2.33
N SER A 130 -16.62 3.67 3.59
CA SER A 130 -16.22 2.68 4.59
C SER A 130 -17.32 2.54 5.64
N ASP A 131 -17.91 1.35 5.73
CA ASP A 131 -18.73 0.99 6.88
C ASP A 131 -17.87 0.25 7.90
N ASN A 132 -17.16 1.02 8.73
CA ASN A 132 -16.28 0.49 9.77
C ASN A 132 -17.03 -0.26 10.88
N THR A 133 -18.35 -0.24 10.88
CA THR A 133 -19.17 -0.90 11.91
C THR A 133 -19.31 -2.39 11.67
N ILE A 134 -19.19 -2.85 10.42
CA ILE A 134 -19.42 -4.24 10.02
C ILE A 134 -18.10 -5.00 9.83
N ALA A 135 -17.15 -4.40 9.10
CA ALA A 135 -15.86 -5.04 8.85
C ALA A 135 -14.76 -3.99 8.57
N PRO A 136 -13.71 -3.92 9.38
CA PRO A 136 -12.71 -2.84 9.30
C PRO A 136 -11.92 -2.78 7.98
N ASN A 137 -11.94 -3.85 7.17
CA ASN A 137 -11.26 -3.90 5.87
C ASN A 137 -12.23 -4.05 4.69
N MET A 138 -13.54 -3.85 4.92
CA MET A 138 -14.54 -3.88 3.86
C MET A 138 -14.89 -2.46 3.44
N LEU A 139 -14.86 -2.21 2.14
CA LEU A 139 -15.24 -0.94 1.53
C LEU A 139 -16.45 -1.14 0.64
N ASN A 140 -17.37 -0.22 0.71
CA ASN A 140 -18.47 -0.14 -0.25
C ASN A 140 -18.01 0.68 -1.45
N ILE A 141 -18.10 0.12 -2.65
CA ILE A 141 -17.85 0.85 -3.89
C ILE A 141 -19.12 0.81 -4.74
N PHE A 142 -19.60 1.96 -5.15
CA PHE A 142 -20.91 2.09 -5.81
C PHE A 142 -20.91 3.17 -6.89
N GLY A 143 -21.93 3.09 -7.75
CA GLY A 143 -22.12 4.02 -8.85
C GLY A 143 -22.19 3.36 -10.22
N THR A 144 -21.83 4.12 -11.26
CA THR A 144 -21.84 3.66 -12.65
C THR A 144 -20.49 3.90 -13.32
N VAL A 145 -20.10 2.97 -14.20
CA VAL A 145 -18.87 3.11 -14.97
C VAL A 145 -19.15 2.85 -16.46
N SER A 146 -18.75 3.81 -17.31
CA SER A 146 -18.82 3.69 -18.76
C SER A 146 -17.46 3.48 -19.41
N LYS A 147 -16.37 3.83 -18.73
CA LYS A 147 -14.98 3.66 -19.17
C LYS A 147 -14.08 3.35 -17.99
N LEU A 148 -12.93 2.73 -18.25
CA LEU A 148 -11.92 2.50 -17.21
C LEU A 148 -11.71 3.77 -16.40
N THR A 149 -11.91 3.69 -15.11
CA THR A 149 -11.66 4.77 -14.16
C THR A 149 -10.84 4.28 -12.97
N ASN A 150 -10.19 5.21 -12.29
CA ASN A 150 -9.36 4.92 -11.12
C ASN A 150 -9.90 5.68 -9.92
N VAL A 151 -10.01 4.98 -8.81
CA VAL A 151 -10.25 5.58 -7.50
C VAL A 151 -8.99 5.41 -6.66
N ILE A 152 -8.52 6.49 -6.07
CA ILE A 152 -7.33 6.51 -5.23
C ILE A 152 -7.78 6.60 -3.78
N LEU A 153 -7.19 5.79 -2.91
CA LEU A 153 -7.48 5.78 -1.48
C LEU A 153 -6.22 5.49 -0.66
N PRO A 154 -6.16 5.97 0.58
CA PRO A 154 -5.09 5.62 1.50
C PRO A 154 -5.09 4.12 1.82
N VAL A 155 -3.90 3.56 2.07
CA VAL A 155 -3.81 2.19 2.59
C VAL A 155 -4.41 2.12 4.00
N PRO A 156 -5.26 1.14 4.32
CA PRO A 156 -5.83 1.02 5.66
C PRO A 156 -4.77 0.74 6.73
N ASN A 157 -3.73 0.00 6.38
CA ASN A 157 -2.62 -0.35 7.27
C ASN A 157 -1.28 -0.20 6.53
N ALA A 158 -0.55 0.87 6.88
CA ALA A 158 0.72 1.21 6.25
C ALA A 158 1.79 0.12 6.46
N ARG A 159 1.86 -0.49 7.66
CA ARG A 159 2.80 -1.58 7.95
C ARG A 159 2.54 -2.79 7.06
N MET A 160 1.29 -3.23 6.94
CA MET A 160 0.93 -4.33 6.06
C MET A 160 1.28 -4.03 4.61
N ASN A 161 0.97 -2.83 4.13
CA ASN A 161 1.33 -2.42 2.77
C ASN A 161 2.85 -2.49 2.54
N PHE A 162 3.62 -1.96 3.49
CA PHE A 162 5.08 -1.97 3.41
C PHE A 162 5.63 -3.39 3.35
N ILE A 163 5.17 -4.29 4.23
CA ILE A 163 5.62 -5.69 4.26
C ILE A 163 5.30 -6.39 2.94
N LEU A 164 4.09 -6.21 2.39
CA LEU A 164 3.74 -6.75 1.06
C LEU A 164 4.68 -6.25 -0.06
N ARG A 165 5.12 -4.97 0.01
CA ARG A 165 6.09 -4.43 -0.97
C ARG A 165 7.48 -5.02 -0.76
N LEU A 166 7.91 -5.15 0.51
CA LEU A 166 9.19 -5.76 0.85
C LEU A 166 9.26 -7.23 0.41
N GLU A 167 8.24 -8.03 0.73
CA GLU A 167 8.14 -9.42 0.28
C GLU A 167 8.16 -9.54 -1.25
N ASN A 168 7.40 -8.66 -1.93
CA ASN A 168 7.42 -8.62 -3.39
C ASN A 168 8.82 -8.30 -3.95
N SER A 169 9.54 -7.37 -3.33
CA SER A 169 10.91 -7.02 -3.70
C SER A 169 11.85 -8.21 -3.50
N ILE A 170 11.81 -8.86 -2.34
CA ILE A 170 12.62 -10.06 -2.04
C ILE A 170 12.37 -11.15 -3.09
N ASN A 171 11.08 -11.45 -3.37
CA ASN A 171 10.71 -12.50 -4.32
C ASN A 171 11.11 -12.15 -5.76
N SER A 172 10.89 -10.91 -6.20
CA SER A 172 11.23 -10.47 -7.56
C SER A 172 12.73 -10.49 -7.84
N LYS A 173 13.54 -10.20 -6.82
CA LYS A 173 15.00 -10.25 -6.89
C LYS A 173 15.55 -11.64 -6.58
N LYS A 174 14.69 -12.62 -6.35
CA LYS A 174 15.06 -14.02 -6.04
C LYS A 174 16.06 -14.10 -4.88
N MET A 175 15.91 -13.26 -3.89
CA MET A 175 16.74 -13.31 -2.70
C MET A 175 16.32 -14.50 -1.85
N GLU A 176 17.26 -15.42 -1.62
CA GLU A 176 17.05 -16.54 -0.70
C GLU A 176 17.09 -16.05 0.74
N TYR A 177 16.17 -16.54 1.56
CA TYR A 177 16.19 -16.31 3.02
C TYR A 177 15.59 -17.52 3.74
N TYR A 178 15.95 -17.71 4.98
CA TYR A 178 15.54 -18.89 5.77
C TYR A 178 14.26 -18.66 6.60
N GLY A 179 13.52 -17.59 6.35
CA GLY A 179 12.18 -17.44 6.87
C GLY A 179 11.87 -16.61 7.98
#